data_6da7d4c81df5037bae2c4cb51c0f1627
#
_entry.id   6da7d4c81df5037bae2c4cb51c0f1627
#
_cell.length_a   1.000
_cell.length_b   1.000
_cell.length_c   1.000
_cell.angle_alpha   90.00
_cell.angle_beta   90.00
_cell.angle_gamma   90.00
#
_symmetry.space_group_name_H-M   'P 1'
#
loop_
_entity.id
_entity.type
_entity.pdbx_description
1 polymer ?
#
loop_
_entity_poly.entity_id
_entity_poly.type
_entity_poly.pdbx_seq_one_letter_code
_entity_poly.pdbx_strand_id
1 'polypeptide(L)'
;MITEKKVLAGGKLAGGNPENGRVENDYYATNPKAVEMLLMNYPFHAATILEPCVGGGHIANAINDFFTNKRVITGLDLVDRGYPNTIVQNFLTWETDKKFEGIITNPPFSLAQEFIEKGMELLTDDGQMAMFLKIQFLEGAKRKEFFEKYPPKYIYVFRNRMATWNNGNEVDPNTGKRWATTMCHAWFIWEKGSKTEPIIRWL
;
A
#
# COMPACT_ATOMS: atom_id res chain seq x y z
N MET A 1 23.50 -28.63 5.42
CA MET A 1 23.33 -28.10 4.04
C MET A 1 22.04 -27.28 4.06
N ILE A 2 22.18 -25.96 4.17
CA ILE A 2 21.05 -25.03 4.20
C ILE A 2 20.75 -24.70 2.74
N THR A 3 19.57 -25.09 2.28
CA THR A 3 19.09 -24.84 0.92
C THR A 3 18.81 -23.35 0.78
N GLU A 4 19.60 -22.68 -0.05
CA GLU A 4 19.35 -21.30 -0.48
C GLU A 4 17.94 -21.19 -1.10
N LYS A 5 17.03 -20.48 -0.44
CA LYS A 5 15.77 -20.06 -1.03
C LYS A 5 16.07 -19.12 -2.18
N LYS A 6 15.90 -19.59 -3.40
CA LYS A 6 15.90 -18.83 -4.63
C LYS A 6 15.04 -17.58 -4.47
N VAL A 7 15.68 -16.41 -4.46
CA VAL A 7 15.02 -15.12 -4.64
C VAL A 7 14.41 -15.16 -6.06
N LEU A 8 13.12 -15.39 -6.15
CA LEU A 8 12.39 -15.37 -7.41
C LEU A 8 12.42 -13.92 -7.93
N ALA A 9 13.13 -13.73 -9.02
CA ALA A 9 13.07 -12.51 -9.80
C ALA A 9 11.59 -12.21 -10.14
N GLY A 10 10.99 -11.21 -9.49
CA GLY A 10 9.59 -10.78 -9.62
C GLY A 10 9.27 -10.22 -11.00
N GLY A 11 9.47 -10.99 -12.07
CA GLY A 11 9.55 -10.54 -13.47
C GLY A 11 8.30 -10.68 -14.33
N LYS A 12 7.17 -11.30 -13.89
CA LYS A 12 6.11 -11.66 -14.85
C LYS A 12 4.65 -11.40 -14.48
N LEU A 13 4.33 -10.75 -13.36
CA LEU A 13 2.93 -10.63 -12.88
C LEU A 13 2.42 -9.20 -12.62
N ALA A 14 3.21 -8.17 -12.81
CA ALA A 14 2.70 -6.80 -12.84
C ALA A 14 2.43 -6.43 -14.31
N GLY A 15 1.16 -6.29 -14.70
CA GLY A 15 0.73 -5.92 -16.05
C GLY A 15 1.16 -4.50 -16.44
N GLY A 16 2.46 -4.27 -16.54
CA GLY A 16 3.07 -3.11 -17.17
C GLY A 16 3.35 -3.42 -18.63
N ASN A 17 3.24 -2.42 -19.51
CA ASN A 17 3.62 -2.56 -20.90
C ASN A 17 5.14 -2.87 -20.99
N PRO A 18 5.57 -4.01 -21.56
CA PRO A 18 6.98 -4.37 -21.65
C PRO A 18 7.83 -3.36 -22.44
N GLU A 19 7.20 -2.54 -23.29
CA GLU A 19 7.87 -1.57 -24.16
C GLU A 19 8.35 -0.31 -23.43
N ASN A 20 7.81 0.01 -22.23
CA ASN A 20 8.16 1.21 -21.48
C ASN A 20 9.20 1.01 -20.37
N GLY A 21 9.88 -0.13 -20.34
CA GLY A 21 10.83 -0.45 -19.29
C GLY A 21 10.14 -0.63 -17.93
N ARG A 22 10.66 -1.56 -17.13
CA ARG A 22 10.18 -1.73 -15.75
C ARG A 22 10.80 -0.65 -14.88
N VAL A 23 9.97 0.02 -14.08
CA VAL A 23 10.47 0.97 -13.08
C VAL A 23 11.34 0.20 -12.09
N GLU A 24 12.54 0.70 -11.84
CA GLU A 24 13.49 0.08 -10.93
C GLU A 24 12.86 -0.07 -9.53
N ASN A 25 12.94 -1.28 -8.98
CA ASN A 25 12.32 -1.66 -7.70
C ASN A 25 10.80 -1.40 -7.63
N ASP A 26 10.09 -1.46 -8.78
CA ASP A 26 8.63 -1.30 -8.87
C ASP A 26 8.10 -0.02 -8.16
N TYR A 27 8.84 1.09 -8.19
CA TYR A 27 8.45 2.32 -7.51
C TYR A 27 7.36 3.07 -8.27
N TYR A 28 6.15 2.90 -7.80
CA TYR A 28 4.94 3.58 -8.26
C TYR A 28 4.33 4.35 -7.10
N ALA A 29 4.66 5.63 -6.98
CA ALA A 29 4.13 6.46 -5.90
C ALA A 29 2.62 6.61 -5.99
N THR A 30 1.96 6.57 -4.84
CA THR A 30 0.52 6.78 -4.76
C THR A 30 0.21 8.25 -4.99
N ASN A 31 -0.74 8.55 -5.88
CA ASN A 31 -1.23 9.90 -6.05
C ASN A 31 -1.79 10.42 -4.72
N PRO A 32 -1.32 11.56 -4.18
CA PRO A 32 -1.80 12.13 -2.92
C PRO A 32 -3.33 12.29 -2.86
N LYS A 33 -3.97 12.57 -3.99
CA LYS A 33 -5.43 12.65 -4.09
C LYS A 33 -6.14 11.34 -3.73
N ALA A 34 -5.52 10.19 -3.99
CA ALA A 34 -6.09 8.91 -3.58
C ALA A 34 -6.14 8.77 -2.05
N VAL A 35 -5.13 9.29 -1.36
CA VAL A 35 -5.06 9.31 0.11
C VAL A 35 -6.10 10.26 0.68
N GLU A 36 -6.16 11.49 0.14
CA GLU A 36 -7.14 12.50 0.54
C GLU A 36 -8.58 11.96 0.41
N MET A 37 -8.92 11.35 -0.73
CA MET A 37 -10.24 10.74 -0.94
C MET A 37 -10.54 9.63 0.06
N LEU A 38 -9.55 8.79 0.40
CA LEU A 38 -9.72 7.80 1.47
C LEU A 38 -10.06 8.49 2.79
N LEU A 39 -9.23 9.44 3.24
CA LEU A 39 -9.36 10.08 4.55
C LEU A 39 -10.64 10.89 4.69
N MET A 40 -11.19 11.44 3.59
CA MET A 40 -12.50 12.10 3.57
C MET A 40 -13.68 11.13 3.77
N ASN A 41 -13.52 9.85 3.41
CA ASN A 41 -14.61 8.88 3.36
C ASN A 41 -14.50 7.76 4.40
N TYR A 42 -13.32 7.56 4.96
CA TYR A 42 -13.05 6.56 5.99
C TYR A 42 -12.43 7.19 7.23
N PRO A 43 -13.00 6.99 8.42
CA PRO A 43 -12.48 7.54 9.66
C PRO A 43 -11.21 6.80 10.08
N PHE A 44 -10.07 7.27 9.57
CA PHE A 44 -8.75 6.74 9.94
C PHE A 44 -8.26 7.46 11.21
N HIS A 45 -8.36 6.79 12.36
CA HIS A 45 -8.14 7.41 13.67
C HIS A 45 -6.70 7.32 14.17
N ALA A 46 -5.85 6.51 13.53
CA ALA A 46 -4.49 6.22 13.97
C ALA A 46 -3.66 7.49 14.19
N ALA A 47 -3.08 7.65 15.38
CA ALA A 47 -2.10 8.67 15.69
C ALA A 47 -0.66 8.21 15.35
N THR A 48 -0.39 6.92 15.53
CA THR A 48 0.87 6.27 15.17
C THR A 48 0.69 5.39 13.95
N ILE A 49 1.42 5.69 12.88
CA ILE A 49 1.21 5.06 11.56
C ILE A 49 2.53 4.45 11.07
N LEU A 50 2.45 3.25 10.51
CA LEU A 50 3.52 2.64 9.73
C LEU A 50 3.19 2.73 8.23
N GLU A 51 4.13 3.22 7.45
CA GLU A 51 4.12 3.13 5.99
C GLU A 51 5.28 2.26 5.51
N PRO A 52 5.04 0.94 5.26
CA PRO A 52 6.10 -0.02 4.96
C PRO A 52 6.65 0.02 3.53
N CYS A 53 6.19 0.95 2.69
CA CYS A 53 6.71 1.26 1.36
C CYS A 53 6.66 2.77 1.16
N VAL A 54 7.36 3.52 2.04
CA VAL A 54 7.21 4.98 2.12
C VAL A 54 7.67 5.72 0.85
N GLY A 55 8.60 5.14 0.10
CA GLY A 55 9.14 5.77 -1.10
C GLY A 55 9.62 7.21 -0.85
N GLY A 56 9.18 8.13 -1.66
CA GLY A 56 9.41 9.58 -1.47
C GLY A 56 8.41 10.26 -0.52
N GLY A 57 7.61 9.49 0.24
CA GLY A 57 6.69 10.02 1.27
C GLY A 57 5.35 10.54 0.76
N HIS A 58 4.90 10.14 -0.43
CA HIS A 58 3.66 10.68 -1.02
C HIS A 58 2.42 10.41 -0.17
N ILE A 59 2.30 9.21 0.40
CA ILE A 59 1.20 8.87 1.34
C ILE A 59 1.41 9.60 2.65
N ALA A 60 2.61 9.51 3.24
CA ALA A 60 2.93 10.13 4.52
C ALA A 60 2.68 11.64 4.53
N ASN A 61 3.13 12.34 3.48
CA ASN A 61 2.90 13.77 3.33
C ASN A 61 1.41 14.10 3.20
N ALA A 62 0.68 13.35 2.36
CA ALA A 62 -0.77 13.55 2.19
C ALA A 62 -1.55 13.35 3.50
N ILE A 63 -1.14 12.40 4.35
CA ILE A 63 -1.72 12.21 5.68
C ILE A 63 -1.46 13.43 6.56
N ASN A 64 -0.21 13.92 6.62
CA ASN A 64 0.16 15.07 7.44
C ASN A 64 -0.45 16.39 6.94
N ASP A 65 -0.71 16.51 5.64
CA ASP A 65 -1.40 17.67 5.07
C ASP A 65 -2.91 17.65 5.36
N PHE A 66 -3.49 16.45 5.42
CA PHE A 66 -4.92 16.29 5.70
C PHE A 66 -5.30 16.57 7.17
N PHE A 67 -4.48 16.08 8.11
CA PHE A 67 -4.79 16.23 9.54
C PHE A 67 -4.17 17.50 10.13
N THR A 68 -4.96 18.28 10.85
CA THR A 68 -4.47 19.45 11.60
C THR A 68 -3.47 19.07 12.69
N ASN A 69 -3.69 17.92 13.35
CA ASN A 69 -2.76 17.33 14.31
C ASN A 69 -1.88 16.32 13.56
N LYS A 70 -0.59 16.61 13.43
CA LYS A 70 0.38 15.75 12.74
C LYS A 70 0.38 14.34 13.33
N ARG A 71 0.40 13.37 12.44
CA ARG A 71 0.55 11.95 12.80
C ARG A 71 2.02 11.60 12.98
N VAL A 72 2.31 10.63 13.84
CA VAL A 72 3.65 10.07 13.97
C VAL A 72 3.79 8.95 12.96
N ILE A 73 4.49 9.21 11.84
CA ILE A 73 4.64 8.25 10.77
C ILE A 73 6.04 7.63 10.83
N THR A 74 6.09 6.30 10.92
CA THR A 74 7.31 5.51 10.74
C THR A 74 7.33 5.05 9.29
N GLY A 75 8.30 5.56 8.51
CA GLY A 75 8.50 5.17 7.11
C GLY A 75 9.54 4.07 6.99
N LEU A 76 9.22 3.04 6.21
CA LEU A 76 10.14 1.95 5.87
C LEU A 76 10.10 1.72 4.36
N ASP A 77 11.23 1.41 3.76
CA ASP A 77 11.36 1.05 2.34
C ASP A 77 12.61 0.20 2.12
N LEU A 78 12.67 -0.51 0.98
CA LEU A 78 13.90 -1.21 0.56
C LEU A 78 15.00 -0.25 0.11
N VAL A 79 14.61 0.96 -0.35
CA VAL A 79 15.51 1.97 -0.92
C VAL A 79 15.19 3.31 -0.30
N ASP A 80 16.21 4.05 0.14
CA ASP A 80 16.03 5.44 0.55
C ASP A 80 15.72 6.31 -0.69
N ARG A 81 14.53 6.92 -0.67
CA ARG A 81 14.04 7.81 -1.73
C ARG A 81 13.82 9.23 -1.24
N GLY A 82 14.47 9.59 -0.11
CA GLY A 82 14.49 10.95 0.41
C GLY A 82 13.36 11.29 1.39
N TYR A 83 12.51 10.34 1.79
CA TYR A 83 11.59 10.61 2.90
C TYR A 83 12.38 10.64 4.24
N PRO A 84 12.20 11.68 5.08
CA PRO A 84 13.01 11.85 6.30
C PRO A 84 12.91 10.66 7.26
N ASN A 85 14.05 10.21 7.77
CA ASN A 85 14.16 9.11 8.74
C ASN A 85 13.62 7.76 8.23
N THR A 86 13.66 7.52 6.92
CA THR A 86 13.29 6.22 6.35
C THR A 86 14.16 5.11 6.94
N ILE A 87 13.51 4.06 7.44
CA ILE A 87 14.17 2.81 7.85
C ILE A 87 14.40 1.98 6.58
N VAL A 88 15.65 1.86 6.14
CA VAL A 88 15.98 1.11 4.91
C VAL A 88 16.10 -0.37 5.24
N GLN A 89 14.99 -1.09 5.12
CA GLN A 89 14.90 -2.52 5.41
C GLN A 89 13.76 -3.18 4.64
N ASN A 90 13.82 -4.51 4.50
CA ASN A 90 12.71 -5.28 3.96
C ASN A 90 11.62 -5.45 5.04
N PHE A 91 10.42 -4.92 4.76
CA PHE A 91 9.29 -5.01 5.69
C PHE A 91 8.95 -6.43 6.12
N LEU A 92 9.00 -7.40 5.21
CA LEU A 92 8.62 -8.78 5.50
C LEU A 92 9.56 -9.49 6.49
N THR A 93 10.81 -9.02 6.55
CA THR A 93 11.82 -9.55 7.48
C THR A 93 12.19 -8.58 8.61
N TRP A 94 11.57 -7.38 8.61
CA TRP A 94 11.81 -6.40 9.66
C TRP A 94 11.24 -6.88 11.00
N GLU A 95 12.09 -6.89 12.01
CA GLU A 95 11.74 -7.25 13.38
C GLU A 95 11.60 -6.01 14.24
N THR A 96 10.51 -5.93 14.98
CA THR A 96 10.22 -4.83 15.90
C THR A 96 9.17 -5.26 16.92
N ASP A 97 9.32 -4.80 18.16
CA ASP A 97 8.32 -4.97 19.22
C ASP A 97 7.24 -3.86 19.18
N LYS A 98 7.45 -2.84 18.30
CA LYS A 98 6.49 -1.74 18.19
C LYS A 98 5.18 -2.23 17.56
N LYS A 99 4.08 -1.71 18.09
CA LYS A 99 2.75 -1.82 17.48
C LYS A 99 2.31 -0.44 16.98
N PHE A 100 1.48 -0.46 15.94
CA PHE A 100 0.98 0.75 15.29
C PHE A 100 -0.54 0.77 15.32
N GLU A 101 -1.11 1.95 15.57
CA GLU A 101 -2.56 2.13 15.48
C GLU A 101 -3.04 2.10 14.03
N GLY A 102 -2.17 2.45 13.09
CA GLY A 102 -2.49 2.40 11.67
C GLY A 102 -1.34 1.91 10.80
N ILE A 103 -1.71 1.26 9.70
CA ILE A 103 -0.81 0.96 8.59
C ILE A 103 -1.48 1.46 7.32
N ILE A 104 -0.77 2.26 6.53
CA ILE A 104 -1.26 2.72 5.24
C ILE A 104 -0.15 2.62 4.20
N THR A 105 -0.40 1.96 3.07
CA THR A 105 0.66 1.71 2.10
C THR A 105 0.14 1.32 0.71
N ASN A 106 1.02 1.44 -0.27
CA ASN A 106 0.90 0.87 -1.61
C ASN A 106 2.00 -0.18 -1.78
N PRO A 107 1.76 -1.43 -1.39
CA PRO A 107 2.78 -2.47 -1.43
C PRO A 107 3.00 -3.00 -2.84
N PRO A 108 4.12 -3.70 -3.12
CA PRO A 108 4.25 -4.50 -4.32
C PRO A 108 3.08 -5.49 -4.45
N PHE A 109 2.30 -5.39 -5.54
CA PHE A 109 1.05 -6.16 -5.67
C PHE A 109 1.25 -7.68 -5.63
N SER A 110 2.43 -8.16 -6.02
CA SER A 110 2.78 -9.59 -5.93
C SER A 110 3.01 -10.09 -4.51
N LEU A 111 3.23 -9.17 -3.54
CA LEU A 111 3.50 -9.46 -2.13
C LEU A 111 2.38 -8.94 -1.21
N ALA A 112 1.25 -8.53 -1.78
CA ALA A 112 0.17 -7.89 -1.02
C ALA A 112 -0.35 -8.78 0.12
N GLN A 113 -0.45 -10.09 -0.08
CA GLN A 113 -0.89 -11.02 0.95
C GLN A 113 0.07 -11.04 2.14
N GLU A 114 1.36 -11.21 1.88
CA GLU A 114 2.42 -11.24 2.90
C GLU A 114 2.49 -9.92 3.67
N PHE A 115 2.28 -8.80 2.97
CA PHE A 115 2.20 -7.47 3.59
C PHE A 115 1.00 -7.34 4.54
N ILE A 116 -0.16 -7.90 4.17
CA ILE A 116 -1.35 -7.90 5.01
C ILE A 116 -1.11 -8.76 6.25
N GLU A 117 -0.60 -9.98 6.08
CA GLU A 117 -0.31 -10.90 7.18
C GLU A 117 0.65 -10.27 8.19
N LYS A 118 1.78 -9.73 7.71
CA LYS A 118 2.76 -9.04 8.56
C LYS A 118 2.18 -7.77 9.19
N GLY A 119 1.39 -7.00 8.42
CA GLY A 119 0.72 -5.80 8.92
C GLY A 119 -0.24 -6.12 10.07
N MET A 120 -1.03 -7.19 9.96
CA MET A 120 -1.93 -7.62 11.03
C MET A 120 -1.20 -7.99 12.32
N GLU A 121 0.03 -8.51 12.23
CA GLU A 121 0.86 -8.78 13.41
C GLU A 121 1.30 -7.48 14.10
N LEU A 122 1.59 -6.42 13.33
CA LEU A 122 2.13 -5.15 13.82
C LEU A 122 1.07 -4.15 14.27
N LEU A 123 -0.21 -4.36 13.96
CA LEU A 123 -1.29 -3.51 14.45
C LEU A 123 -1.55 -3.70 15.95
N THR A 124 -1.97 -2.61 16.61
CA THR A 124 -2.66 -2.68 17.92
C THR A 124 -3.99 -3.44 17.79
N ASP A 125 -4.62 -3.83 18.90
CA ASP A 125 -5.83 -4.68 18.85
C ASP A 125 -7.05 -4.00 18.19
N ASP A 126 -7.09 -2.66 18.20
CA ASP A 126 -8.08 -1.81 17.51
C ASP A 126 -7.51 -1.13 16.28
N GLY A 127 -6.35 -1.58 15.80
CA GLY A 127 -5.61 -0.97 14.72
C GLY A 127 -6.30 -1.08 13.36
N GLN A 128 -6.01 -0.11 12.50
CA GLN A 128 -6.58 0.04 11.16
C GLN A 128 -5.51 -0.11 10.09
N MET A 129 -5.79 -0.84 9.03
CA MET A 129 -4.87 -0.97 7.90
C MET A 129 -5.56 -0.61 6.60
N ALA A 130 -4.92 0.25 5.80
CA ALA A 130 -5.36 0.62 4.47
C ALA A 130 -4.30 0.27 3.43
N MET A 131 -4.67 -0.55 2.44
CA MET A 131 -3.77 -0.91 1.34
C MET A 131 -4.34 -0.48 0.00
N PHE A 132 -3.52 0.24 -0.77
CA PHE A 132 -3.84 0.63 -2.14
C PHE A 132 -3.48 -0.52 -3.08
N LEU A 133 -4.50 -1.23 -3.59
CA LEU A 133 -4.31 -2.43 -4.38
C LEU A 133 -5.11 -2.38 -5.68
N LYS A 134 -4.74 -3.23 -6.63
CA LYS A 134 -5.58 -3.52 -7.79
C LYS A 134 -6.83 -4.27 -7.34
N ILE A 135 -7.99 -3.97 -7.93
CA ILE A 135 -9.25 -4.68 -7.63
C ILE A 135 -9.15 -6.19 -7.88
N GLN A 136 -8.28 -6.60 -8.82
CA GLN A 136 -7.99 -8.00 -9.10
C GLN A 136 -7.37 -8.76 -7.90
N PHE A 137 -6.97 -8.07 -6.85
CA PHE A 137 -6.57 -8.73 -5.61
C PHE A 137 -7.70 -9.61 -5.03
N LEU A 138 -8.97 -9.30 -5.33
CA LEU A 138 -10.11 -10.12 -4.97
C LEU A 138 -10.20 -11.45 -5.72
N GLU A 139 -9.50 -11.58 -6.84
CA GLU A 139 -9.48 -12.80 -7.64
C GLU A 139 -8.39 -13.76 -7.17
N GLY A 140 -8.62 -15.05 -7.40
CA GLY A 140 -7.64 -16.11 -7.23
C GLY A 140 -8.09 -17.23 -6.30
N ALA A 141 -8.14 -18.44 -6.85
CA ALA A 141 -8.61 -19.63 -6.12
C ALA A 141 -7.84 -19.90 -4.81
N LYS A 142 -6.55 -19.50 -4.78
CA LYS A 142 -5.69 -19.66 -3.57
C LYS A 142 -5.95 -18.62 -2.48
N ARG A 143 -6.77 -17.58 -2.75
CA ARG A 143 -7.04 -16.51 -1.78
C ARG A 143 -8.29 -16.72 -0.95
N LYS A 144 -9.05 -17.77 -1.20
CA LYS A 144 -10.26 -18.08 -0.42
C LYS A 144 -9.92 -18.18 1.08
N GLU A 145 -9.01 -19.07 1.44
CA GLU A 145 -8.59 -19.29 2.83
C GLU A 145 -7.97 -18.03 3.46
N PHE A 146 -7.23 -17.25 2.66
CA PHE A 146 -6.68 -15.98 3.10
C PHE A 146 -7.80 -14.98 3.48
N PHE A 147 -8.82 -14.81 2.63
CA PHE A 147 -9.93 -13.90 2.91
C PHE A 147 -10.86 -14.40 4.02
N GLU A 148 -10.98 -15.71 4.24
CA GLU A 148 -11.65 -16.28 5.40
C GLU A 148 -10.91 -15.93 6.70
N LYS A 149 -9.57 -15.91 6.68
CA LYS A 149 -8.73 -15.53 7.83
C LYS A 149 -8.66 -14.02 8.05
N TYR A 150 -8.49 -13.26 6.97
CA TYR A 150 -8.31 -11.81 6.96
C TYR A 150 -9.31 -11.14 5.99
N PRO A 151 -10.61 -11.13 6.29
CA PRO A 151 -11.56 -10.41 5.45
C PRO A 151 -11.34 -8.90 5.56
N PRO A 152 -11.24 -8.16 4.44
CA PRO A 152 -11.25 -6.71 4.50
C PRO A 152 -12.60 -6.22 5.00
N LYS A 153 -12.64 -5.21 5.86
CA LYS A 153 -13.90 -4.64 6.34
C LYS A 153 -14.57 -3.77 5.28
N TYR A 154 -13.76 -2.98 4.56
CA TYR A 154 -14.25 -2.13 3.47
C TYR A 154 -13.35 -2.26 2.24
N ILE A 155 -13.98 -2.08 1.06
CA ILE A 155 -13.29 -1.93 -0.20
C ILE A 155 -13.81 -0.63 -0.85
N TYR A 156 -12.95 0.40 -0.88
CA TYR A 156 -13.27 1.69 -1.47
C TYR A 156 -12.78 1.73 -2.91
N VAL A 157 -13.71 1.61 -3.86
CA VAL A 157 -13.42 1.58 -5.30
C VAL A 157 -13.48 2.98 -5.86
N PHE A 158 -12.45 3.37 -6.62
CA PHE A 158 -12.46 4.66 -7.31
C PHE A 158 -13.42 4.62 -8.51
N ARG A 159 -14.32 5.62 -8.61
CA ARG A 159 -15.21 5.78 -9.77
C ARG A 159 -14.44 6.16 -11.02
N ASN A 160 -13.34 6.89 -10.88
CA ASN A 160 -12.42 7.24 -11.95
C ASN A 160 -11.09 6.51 -11.77
N ARG A 161 -10.38 6.25 -12.87
CA ARG A 161 -9.07 5.62 -12.81
C ARG A 161 -8.09 6.49 -12.03
N MET A 162 -7.50 5.89 -11.00
CA MET A 162 -6.49 6.53 -10.16
C MET A 162 -5.10 6.02 -10.59
N ALA A 163 -4.38 6.84 -11.34
CA ALA A 163 -3.03 6.50 -11.77
C ALA A 163 -2.03 6.70 -10.63
N THR A 164 -1.06 5.81 -10.56
CA THR A 164 0.16 5.99 -9.74
C THR A 164 1.18 6.80 -10.51
N TRP A 165 2.16 7.37 -9.81
CA TRP A 165 3.22 8.20 -10.38
C TRP A 165 4.52 7.41 -10.52
N ASN A 166 4.97 7.18 -11.75
CA ASN A 166 6.19 6.43 -12.01
C ASN A 166 7.40 7.19 -11.46
N ASN A 167 8.21 6.51 -10.65
CA ASN A 167 9.37 7.10 -9.96
C ASN A 167 9.03 8.37 -9.15
N GLY A 168 7.81 8.48 -8.65
CA GLY A 168 7.38 9.63 -7.85
C GLY A 168 7.06 10.91 -8.64
N ASN A 169 7.11 10.88 -9.97
CA ASN A 169 6.85 12.05 -10.80
C ASN A 169 5.35 12.16 -11.14
N GLU A 170 4.72 13.31 -10.88
CA GLU A 170 3.32 13.56 -11.21
C GLU A 170 3.04 13.48 -12.71
N VAL A 171 4.01 13.89 -13.51
CA VAL A 171 3.96 13.86 -14.96
C VAL A 171 5.09 13.01 -15.52
N ASP A 172 4.85 12.40 -16.67
CA ASP A 172 5.89 11.69 -17.40
C ASP A 172 6.95 12.70 -17.90
N PRO A 173 8.20 12.59 -17.47
CA PRO A 173 9.25 13.53 -17.85
C PRO A 173 9.56 13.55 -19.36
N ASN A 174 9.22 12.47 -20.08
CA ASN A 174 9.47 12.36 -21.52
C ASN A 174 8.38 13.02 -22.35
N THR A 175 7.14 13.02 -21.86
CA THR A 175 5.98 13.51 -22.62
C THR A 175 5.34 14.76 -22.05
N GLY A 176 5.66 15.11 -20.79
CA GLY A 176 5.04 16.22 -20.04
C GLY A 176 3.57 15.99 -19.71
N LYS A 177 3.02 14.79 -19.94
CA LYS A 177 1.62 14.47 -19.68
C LYS A 177 1.45 13.77 -18.34
N ARG A 178 0.30 13.96 -17.72
CA ARG A 178 -0.09 13.19 -16.52
C ARG A 178 -0.20 11.71 -16.86
N TRP A 179 0.20 10.87 -15.89
CA TRP A 179 0.07 9.43 -16.02
C TRP A 179 -1.40 9.01 -16.19
N ALA A 180 -1.62 8.09 -17.11
CA ALA A 180 -2.90 7.40 -17.28
C ALA A 180 -2.75 5.92 -16.92
N THR A 181 -3.84 5.28 -16.53
CA THR A 181 -3.83 3.85 -16.20
C THR A 181 -5.10 3.16 -16.69
N THR A 182 -4.95 1.95 -17.14
CA THR A 182 -6.07 1.02 -17.41
C THR A 182 -6.42 0.21 -16.14
N MET A 183 -5.56 0.26 -15.11
CA MET A 183 -5.75 -0.49 -13.87
C MET A 183 -6.89 0.10 -13.04
N CYS A 184 -7.72 -0.79 -12.48
CA CYS A 184 -8.69 -0.44 -11.44
C CYS A 184 -8.00 -0.59 -10.09
N HIS A 185 -7.83 0.51 -9.37
CA HIS A 185 -7.34 0.48 -8.00
C HIS A 185 -8.49 0.67 -7.02
N ALA A 186 -8.26 0.23 -5.78
CA ALA A 186 -9.14 0.43 -4.64
C ALA A 186 -8.31 0.53 -3.37
N TRP A 187 -8.85 1.16 -2.35
CA TRP A 187 -8.37 1.02 -0.99
C TRP A 187 -9.06 -0.18 -0.34
N PHE A 188 -8.27 -1.11 0.15
CA PHE A 188 -8.73 -2.23 0.97
C PHE A 188 -8.46 -1.91 2.43
N ILE A 189 -9.48 -1.99 3.26
CA ILE A 189 -9.41 -1.59 4.67
C ILE A 189 -9.65 -2.80 5.56
N TRP A 190 -8.72 -3.01 6.48
CA TRP A 190 -8.87 -3.95 7.59
C TRP A 190 -8.94 -3.20 8.90
N GLU A 191 -9.76 -3.66 9.79
CA GLU A 191 -9.75 -3.30 11.21
C GLU A 191 -9.45 -4.57 11.99
N LYS A 192 -8.42 -4.54 12.81
CA LYS A 192 -7.96 -5.74 13.54
C LYS A 192 -9.10 -6.28 14.41
N GLY A 193 -9.31 -7.59 14.38
CA GLY A 193 -10.41 -8.24 15.08
C GLY A 193 -11.76 -8.26 14.35
N SER A 194 -11.94 -7.46 13.30
CA SER A 194 -13.18 -7.50 12.49
C SER A 194 -13.31 -8.82 11.74
N LYS A 195 -14.52 -9.40 11.77
CA LYS A 195 -14.90 -10.63 11.05
C LYS A 195 -16.17 -10.43 10.22
N THR A 196 -16.50 -9.19 9.90
CA THR A 196 -17.68 -8.87 9.10
C THR A 196 -17.44 -9.17 7.62
N GLU A 197 -18.52 -9.39 6.88
CA GLU A 197 -18.48 -9.43 5.42
C GLU A 197 -17.95 -8.11 4.86
N PRO A 198 -17.17 -8.14 3.75
CA PRO A 198 -16.66 -6.93 3.12
C PRO A 198 -17.76 -6.01 2.61
N ILE A 199 -17.65 -4.72 2.91
CA ILE A 199 -18.58 -3.70 2.40
C ILE A 199 -17.88 -2.92 1.30
N ILE A 200 -18.50 -2.88 0.11
CA ILE A 200 -18.00 -2.09 -1.03
C ILE A 200 -18.56 -0.66 -0.93
N ARG A 201 -17.69 0.32 -1.14
CA ARG A 201 -18.02 1.74 -1.23
C ARG A 201 -17.33 2.38 -2.44
N TRP A 202 -17.78 3.54 -2.86
CA TRP A 202 -17.25 4.26 -4.01
C TRP A 202 -16.69 5.62 -3.59
N LEU A 203 -15.48 5.93 -4.09
CA LEU A 203 -14.80 7.21 -3.97
C LEU A 203 -14.99 8.05 -5.24
#